data_fbf7bc1e4531f8563982752fd0edd10d
#
_entry.id   fbf7bc1e4531f8563982752fd0edd10d
#
_cell.length_a   1.000
_cell.length_b   1.000
_cell.length_c   1.000
_cell.angle_alpha   90.00
_cell.angle_beta   90.00
_cell.angle_gamma   90.00
#
_symmetry.space_group_name_H-M   'P 1'
#
loop_
_entity.id
_entity.type
_entity.pdbx_description
1 polymer ?
#
loop_
_entity_poly.entity_id
_entity_poly.type
_entity_poly.pdbx_seq_one_letter_code
_entity_poly.pdbx_strand_id
1 'polypeptide(L)'
;MKPTQTGLFNKEALQKIKQQIIKESPNEGKTEVIAVTKTRTINAVKEAVKNKIKIIGENQVQEAEKKFLKDETIRKKIELHLIGHLQSNKTNKAVSIFDVIQTVDSQKILKKIDRMAKIKNKKQRIYFQVNIGQDEKKYGFDISSLLRECGNIKNYKNIIVEGLMAILPQGKTKKENKKLFLETIFLQKQIQKDLIKTCRKTSLGMSSDYLEAIQAGATHIRIGSALFGKRKK
;
A
#
# COMPACT_ATOMS: atom_id res chain seq x y z
N MET A 1 16.86 34.09 12.23
CA MET A 1 15.90 33.11 11.66
C MET A 1 16.55 31.73 11.60
N LYS A 2 16.09 30.74 12.36
CA LYS A 2 16.60 29.36 12.28
C LYS A 2 16.23 28.80 10.90
N PRO A 3 17.12 28.12 10.17
CA PRO A 3 16.80 27.52 8.90
C PRO A 3 15.71 26.48 9.12
N THR A 4 14.59 26.61 8.42
CA THR A 4 13.53 25.60 8.36
C THR A 4 14.11 24.28 7.89
N GLN A 5 14.21 23.31 8.79
CA GLN A 5 14.72 21.96 8.55
C GLN A 5 13.80 21.22 7.56
N THR A 6 14.01 21.47 6.27
CA THR A 6 13.33 20.77 5.20
C THR A 6 13.95 19.38 5.04
N GLY A 7 13.28 18.35 5.55
CA GLY A 7 13.63 16.96 5.30
C GLY A 7 13.82 16.06 6.50
N LEU A 8 13.66 16.52 7.72
CA LEU A 8 13.73 15.69 8.92
C LEU A 8 12.45 14.86 9.10
N PHE A 9 12.65 13.58 9.44
CA PHE A 9 11.57 12.68 9.83
C PHE A 9 10.82 13.22 11.07
N ASN A 10 9.50 13.34 10.98
CA ASN A 10 8.67 13.86 12.04
C ASN A 10 8.31 12.75 13.05
N LYS A 11 9.10 12.62 14.12
CA LYS A 11 8.90 11.64 15.18
C LYS A 11 7.63 11.87 15.98
N GLU A 12 7.27 13.14 16.23
CA GLU A 12 6.07 13.51 16.98
C GLU A 12 4.81 13.07 16.21
N ALA A 13 4.78 13.32 14.89
CA ALA A 13 3.69 12.84 14.05
C ALA A 13 3.58 11.30 14.08
N LEU A 14 4.71 10.58 14.05
CA LEU A 14 4.70 9.12 14.18
C LEU A 14 4.14 8.68 15.54
N GLN A 15 4.56 9.31 16.62
CA GLN A 15 4.07 8.99 17.97
C GLN A 15 2.55 9.22 18.06
N LYS A 16 2.06 10.36 17.55
CA LYS A 16 0.63 10.66 17.50
C LYS A 16 -0.13 9.59 16.70
N ILE A 17 0.37 9.20 15.54
CA ILE A 17 -0.26 8.14 14.73
C ILE A 17 -0.31 6.83 15.50
N LYS A 18 0.78 6.43 16.16
CA LYS A 18 0.82 5.20 16.98
C LYS A 18 -0.17 5.24 18.14
N GLN A 19 -0.29 6.38 18.83
CA GLN A 19 -1.30 6.57 19.89
C GLN A 19 -2.73 6.44 19.33
N GLN A 20 -2.99 7.02 18.16
CA GLN A 20 -4.29 6.91 17.50
C GLN A 20 -4.60 5.47 17.08
N ILE A 21 -3.60 4.71 16.60
CA ILE A 21 -3.75 3.29 16.30
C ILE A 21 -4.15 2.51 17.54
N ILE A 22 -3.47 2.73 18.68
CA ILE A 22 -3.77 2.03 19.94
C ILE A 22 -5.18 2.39 20.43
N LYS A 23 -5.56 3.67 20.34
CA LYS A 23 -6.83 4.18 20.90
C LYS A 23 -8.04 3.85 20.01
N GLU A 24 -7.88 3.97 18.70
CA GLU A 24 -9.02 4.02 17.76
C GLU A 24 -9.20 2.76 16.91
N SER A 25 -8.16 1.88 16.84
CA SER A 25 -8.23 0.70 15.99
C SER A 25 -9.03 -0.43 16.64
N PRO A 26 -10.07 -0.94 15.98
CA PRO A 26 -10.79 -2.14 16.44
C PRO A 26 -9.94 -3.42 16.34
N ASN A 27 -8.77 -3.38 15.70
CA ASN A 27 -7.84 -4.50 15.53
C ASN A 27 -6.79 -4.56 16.66
N GLU A 28 -7.12 -4.16 17.88
CA GLU A 28 -6.22 -4.23 19.05
C GLU A 28 -4.86 -3.55 18.82
N GLY A 29 -4.84 -2.43 18.10
CA GLY A 29 -3.61 -1.70 17.80
C GLY A 29 -2.69 -2.31 16.73
N LYS A 30 -3.16 -3.32 15.99
CA LYS A 30 -2.34 -4.05 14.99
C LYS A 30 -2.26 -3.38 13.61
N THR A 31 -2.71 -2.12 13.48
CA THR A 31 -2.56 -1.37 12.21
C THR A 31 -1.11 -0.98 11.98
N GLU A 32 -0.53 -1.35 10.84
CA GLU A 32 0.84 -1.04 10.48
C GLU A 32 0.94 0.22 9.63
N VAL A 33 2.05 0.94 9.80
CA VAL A 33 2.34 2.17 9.04
C VAL A 33 3.26 1.85 7.87
N ILE A 34 2.78 2.12 6.65
CA ILE A 34 3.60 2.15 5.44
C ILE A 34 4.17 3.57 5.30
N ALA A 35 5.48 3.72 5.47
CA ALA A 35 6.13 5.01 5.24
C ALA A 35 6.30 5.26 3.74
N VAL A 36 5.62 6.28 3.22
CA VAL A 36 5.63 6.62 1.79
C VAL A 36 6.79 7.54 1.48
N THR A 37 7.85 6.98 0.88
CA THR A 37 9.12 7.68 0.61
C THR A 37 9.31 8.14 -0.82
N LYS A 38 8.24 8.15 -1.62
CA LYS A 38 8.27 8.69 -2.98
C LYS A 38 8.83 10.12 -3.02
N THR A 39 9.68 10.41 -3.99
CA THR A 39 10.39 11.71 -4.16
C THR A 39 11.33 12.08 -3.00
N ARG A 40 11.66 11.13 -2.14
CA ARG A 40 12.61 11.31 -1.04
C ARG A 40 13.89 10.51 -1.30
N THR A 41 14.98 10.96 -0.70
CA THR A 41 16.27 10.25 -0.77
C THR A 41 16.24 8.99 0.10
N ILE A 42 17.23 8.13 -0.05
CA ILE A 42 17.43 6.94 0.78
C ILE A 42 17.53 7.28 2.29
N ASN A 43 17.94 8.49 2.63
CA ASN A 43 18.00 8.94 4.04
C ASN A 43 16.62 8.95 4.71
N ALA A 44 15.54 9.26 3.97
CA ALA A 44 14.17 9.16 4.51
C ALA A 44 13.82 7.71 4.87
N VAL A 45 14.26 6.74 4.08
CA VAL A 45 14.09 5.31 4.39
C VAL A 45 14.90 4.93 5.64
N LYS A 46 16.17 5.39 5.72
CA LYS A 46 17.02 5.14 6.91
C LYS A 46 16.39 5.68 8.18
N GLU A 47 15.81 6.88 8.13
CA GLU A 47 15.10 7.46 9.28
C GLU A 47 13.82 6.67 9.63
N ALA A 48 13.05 6.21 8.64
CA ALA A 48 11.88 5.36 8.89
C ALA A 48 12.29 4.05 9.61
N VAL A 49 13.33 3.36 9.11
CA VAL A 49 13.87 2.13 9.71
C VAL A 49 14.37 2.37 11.13
N LYS A 50 15.12 3.46 11.37
CA LYS A 50 15.61 3.87 12.71
C LYS A 50 14.45 4.07 13.69
N ASN A 51 13.28 4.53 13.20
CA ASN A 51 12.07 4.70 13.99
C ASN A 51 11.14 3.46 13.98
N LYS A 52 11.70 2.29 13.66
CA LYS A 52 11.03 0.97 13.69
C LYS A 52 9.87 0.82 12.68
N ILE A 53 9.87 1.60 11.59
CA ILE A 53 8.98 1.36 10.46
C ILE A 53 9.71 0.46 9.46
N LYS A 54 9.16 -0.72 9.20
CA LYS A 54 9.76 -1.71 8.31
C LYS A 54 9.16 -1.71 6.92
N ILE A 55 7.93 -1.20 6.76
CA ILE A 55 7.21 -1.22 5.49
C ILE A 55 7.39 0.13 4.79
N ILE A 56 7.97 0.09 3.60
CA ILE A 56 8.24 1.28 2.78
C ILE A 56 7.40 1.25 1.52
N GLY A 57 6.72 2.35 1.22
CA GLY A 57 5.89 2.50 0.03
C GLY A 57 6.51 3.42 -1.01
N GLU A 58 6.65 2.92 -2.25
CA GLU A 58 7.10 3.70 -3.41
C GLU A 58 6.03 3.75 -4.50
N ASN A 59 5.99 4.86 -5.22
CA ASN A 59 5.00 5.03 -6.28
C ASN A 59 5.50 4.63 -7.67
N GLN A 60 6.81 4.67 -7.89
CA GLN A 60 7.40 4.48 -9.22
C GLN A 60 8.50 3.44 -9.17
N VAL A 61 8.44 2.48 -10.11
CA VAL A 61 9.40 1.38 -10.21
C VAL A 61 10.83 1.90 -10.44
N GLN A 62 11.00 2.89 -11.31
CA GLN A 62 12.32 3.44 -11.64
C GLN A 62 12.93 4.21 -10.47
N GLU A 63 12.12 4.93 -9.69
CA GLU A 63 12.59 5.62 -8.49
C GLU A 63 13.06 4.63 -7.44
N ALA A 64 12.26 3.59 -7.17
CA ALA A 64 12.62 2.52 -6.26
C ALA A 64 13.91 1.80 -6.69
N GLU A 65 14.02 1.44 -7.98
CA GLU A 65 15.22 0.82 -8.54
C GLU A 65 16.46 1.65 -8.24
N LYS A 66 16.47 2.92 -8.63
CA LYS A 66 17.61 3.83 -8.41
C LYS A 66 17.93 4.02 -6.91
N LYS A 67 16.90 4.04 -6.06
CA LYS A 67 17.04 4.27 -4.62
C LYS A 67 17.65 3.08 -3.90
N PHE A 68 17.23 1.87 -4.22
CA PHE A 68 17.58 0.67 -3.48
C PHE A 68 18.70 -0.17 -4.09
N LEU A 69 19.03 0.00 -5.39
CA LEU A 69 20.20 -0.63 -5.99
C LEU A 69 21.53 -0.20 -5.34
N LYS A 70 21.57 0.97 -4.73
CA LYS A 70 22.79 1.56 -4.14
C LYS A 70 22.96 1.25 -2.65
N ASP A 71 21.97 0.64 -1.99
CA ASP A 71 22.03 0.37 -0.55
C ASP A 71 21.29 -0.93 -0.21
N GLU A 72 21.96 -2.05 -0.53
CA GLU A 72 21.42 -3.39 -0.24
C GLU A 72 21.23 -3.63 1.26
N THR A 73 22.02 -2.99 2.10
CA THR A 73 21.92 -3.13 3.57
C THR A 73 20.57 -2.64 4.07
N ILE A 74 20.13 -1.50 3.57
CA ILE A 74 18.80 -0.96 3.88
C ILE A 74 17.72 -1.81 3.21
N ARG A 75 17.92 -2.23 1.95
CA ARG A 75 16.93 -3.04 1.23
C ARG A 75 16.58 -4.34 1.98
N LYS A 76 17.55 -4.99 2.62
CA LYS A 76 17.34 -6.21 3.41
C LYS A 76 16.60 -5.99 4.74
N LYS A 77 16.51 -4.75 5.22
CA LYS A 77 15.84 -4.39 6.50
C LYS A 77 14.39 -3.97 6.33
N ILE A 78 13.89 -3.88 5.12
CA ILE A 78 12.56 -3.36 4.81
C ILE A 78 11.73 -4.33 3.99
N GLU A 79 10.42 -4.18 4.10
CA GLU A 79 9.46 -4.72 3.16
C GLU A 79 9.05 -3.59 2.19
N LEU A 80 9.35 -3.76 0.91
CA LEU A 80 9.16 -2.73 -0.10
C LEU A 80 7.87 -2.96 -0.88
N HIS A 81 6.94 -2.03 -0.76
CA HIS A 81 5.64 -2.06 -1.42
C HIS A 81 5.57 -1.09 -2.60
N LEU A 82 5.09 -1.56 -3.76
CA LEU A 82 4.64 -0.68 -4.82
C LEU A 82 3.20 -0.24 -4.52
N ILE A 83 2.99 1.06 -4.33
CA ILE A 83 1.69 1.66 -4.00
C ILE A 83 1.20 2.67 -5.05
N GLY A 84 1.94 2.88 -6.13
CA GLY A 84 1.55 3.67 -7.29
C GLY A 84 1.17 2.79 -8.48
N HIS A 85 0.44 3.34 -9.45
CA HIS A 85 -0.04 2.61 -10.62
C HIS A 85 1.09 1.88 -11.35
N LEU A 86 0.90 0.59 -11.62
CA LEU A 86 1.86 -0.25 -12.31
C LEU A 86 1.59 -0.28 -13.81
N GLN A 87 2.42 0.43 -14.55
CA GLN A 87 2.40 0.31 -16.02
C GLN A 87 2.84 -1.08 -16.47
N SER A 88 2.14 -1.64 -17.46
CA SER A 88 2.38 -2.97 -17.98
C SER A 88 3.84 -3.23 -18.40
N ASN A 89 4.51 -2.27 -19.05
CA ASN A 89 5.92 -2.37 -19.47
C ASN A 89 6.93 -2.37 -18.31
N LYS A 90 6.52 -2.01 -17.09
CA LYS A 90 7.37 -1.99 -15.89
C LYS A 90 7.21 -3.23 -15.01
N THR A 91 6.29 -4.14 -15.36
CA THR A 91 5.96 -5.32 -14.52
C THR A 91 7.16 -6.20 -14.24
N ASN A 92 8.05 -6.45 -15.24
CA ASN A 92 9.24 -7.26 -15.04
C ASN A 92 10.15 -6.70 -13.93
N LYS A 93 10.45 -5.39 -13.99
CA LYS A 93 11.24 -4.71 -12.96
C LYS A 93 10.52 -4.67 -11.61
N ALA A 94 9.20 -4.40 -11.61
CA ALA A 94 8.42 -4.38 -10.39
C ALA A 94 8.50 -5.71 -9.64
N VAL A 95 8.30 -6.83 -10.33
CA VAL A 95 8.39 -8.18 -9.75
C VAL A 95 9.80 -8.46 -9.21
N SER A 96 10.87 -7.90 -9.81
CA SER A 96 12.25 -8.06 -9.30
C SER A 96 12.50 -7.29 -8.01
N ILE A 97 11.93 -6.10 -7.86
CA ILE A 97 12.33 -5.11 -6.86
C ILE A 97 11.42 -5.18 -5.62
N PHE A 98 10.09 -5.30 -5.84
CA PHE A 98 9.11 -5.18 -4.78
C PHE A 98 8.78 -6.52 -4.12
N ASP A 99 8.63 -6.49 -2.80
CA ASP A 99 8.13 -7.62 -2.03
C ASP A 99 6.61 -7.74 -2.21
N VAL A 100 5.91 -6.61 -2.25
CA VAL A 100 4.46 -6.54 -2.42
C VAL A 100 4.07 -5.51 -3.50
N ILE A 101 3.16 -5.88 -4.39
CA ILE A 101 2.55 -4.97 -5.36
C ILE A 101 1.10 -4.74 -4.95
N GLN A 102 0.77 -3.52 -4.47
CA GLN A 102 -0.57 -3.20 -3.96
C GLN A 102 -1.55 -2.67 -5.01
N THR A 103 -1.09 -2.45 -6.23
CA THR A 103 -1.84 -1.76 -7.28
C THR A 103 -2.17 -2.66 -8.46
N VAL A 104 -2.61 -3.89 -8.16
CA VAL A 104 -3.12 -4.79 -9.19
C VAL A 104 -4.57 -4.43 -9.48
N ASP A 105 -4.79 -3.73 -10.57
CA ASP A 105 -6.04 -3.07 -10.94
C ASP A 105 -6.75 -3.68 -12.14
N SER A 106 -6.17 -4.71 -12.75
CA SER A 106 -6.72 -5.32 -13.96
C SER A 106 -6.20 -6.75 -14.16
N GLN A 107 -6.99 -7.57 -14.86
CA GLN A 107 -6.60 -8.92 -15.25
C GLN A 107 -5.31 -8.92 -16.09
N LYS A 108 -5.14 -7.91 -16.96
CA LYS A 108 -3.94 -7.75 -17.79
C LYS A 108 -2.68 -7.63 -16.93
N ILE A 109 -2.72 -6.81 -15.89
CA ILE A 109 -1.60 -6.63 -14.94
C ILE A 109 -1.38 -7.90 -14.13
N LEU A 110 -2.45 -8.53 -13.62
CA LEU A 110 -2.38 -9.77 -12.85
C LEU A 110 -1.70 -10.90 -13.65
N LYS A 111 -2.15 -11.16 -14.88
CA LYS A 111 -1.53 -12.16 -15.80
C LYS A 111 -0.05 -11.89 -16.01
N LYS A 112 0.31 -10.62 -16.18
CA LYS A 112 1.70 -10.25 -16.45
C LYS A 112 2.58 -10.41 -15.21
N ILE A 113 2.08 -10.08 -14.02
CA ILE A 113 2.79 -10.32 -12.75
C ILE A 113 3.03 -11.82 -12.56
N ASP A 114 2.01 -12.67 -12.72
CA ASP A 114 2.13 -14.11 -12.57
C ASP A 114 3.20 -14.68 -13.51
N ARG A 115 3.15 -14.30 -14.80
CA ARG A 115 4.17 -14.71 -15.80
C ARG A 115 5.58 -14.28 -15.38
N MET A 116 5.76 -13.03 -14.94
CA MET A 116 7.09 -12.53 -14.54
C MET A 116 7.58 -13.20 -13.25
N ALA A 117 6.69 -13.47 -12.31
CA ALA A 117 6.99 -14.19 -11.09
C ALA A 117 7.43 -15.64 -11.40
N LYS A 118 6.76 -16.32 -12.34
CA LYS A 118 7.18 -17.64 -12.84
C LYS A 118 8.60 -17.61 -13.40
N ILE A 119 8.90 -16.66 -14.30
CA ILE A 119 10.24 -16.52 -14.91
C ILE A 119 11.31 -16.29 -13.84
N LYS A 120 10.98 -15.61 -12.75
CA LYS A 120 11.92 -15.32 -11.65
C LYS A 120 11.89 -16.37 -10.53
N ASN A 121 11.18 -17.47 -10.73
CA ASN A 121 11.02 -18.55 -9.76
C ASN A 121 10.63 -18.05 -8.35
N LYS A 122 9.66 -17.15 -8.27
CA LYS A 122 9.15 -16.59 -7.00
C LYS A 122 7.64 -16.56 -6.94
N LYS A 123 7.10 -16.49 -5.72
CA LYS A 123 5.70 -16.13 -5.47
C LYS A 123 5.61 -14.65 -5.20
N GLN A 124 4.90 -13.90 -6.05
CA GLN A 124 4.70 -12.48 -5.85
C GLN A 124 3.49 -12.22 -4.97
N ARG A 125 3.71 -11.52 -3.86
CA ARG A 125 2.66 -11.03 -2.97
C ARG A 125 2.01 -9.81 -3.57
N ILE A 126 0.67 -9.79 -3.60
CA ILE A 126 -0.10 -8.68 -4.18
C ILE A 126 -1.28 -8.28 -3.30
N TYR A 127 -1.76 -7.05 -3.54
CA TYR A 127 -3.11 -6.63 -3.17
C TYR A 127 -3.88 -6.30 -4.45
N PHE A 128 -5.14 -6.62 -4.49
CA PHE A 128 -6.02 -6.07 -5.52
C PHE A 128 -6.37 -4.64 -5.17
N GLN A 129 -6.21 -3.74 -6.12
CA GLN A 129 -6.73 -2.38 -5.99
C GLN A 129 -8.18 -2.34 -6.41
N VAL A 130 -9.06 -1.93 -5.49
CA VAL A 130 -10.50 -1.80 -5.74
C VAL A 130 -10.91 -0.33 -5.83
N ASN A 131 -11.73 -0.01 -6.81
CA ASN A 131 -12.35 1.30 -6.98
C ASN A 131 -13.70 1.34 -6.24
N ILE A 132 -13.64 1.30 -4.91
CA ILE A 132 -14.82 1.23 -4.03
C ILE A 132 -15.73 2.47 -4.16
N GLY A 133 -15.17 3.61 -4.51
CA GLY A 133 -15.91 4.86 -4.67
C GLY A 133 -16.50 5.06 -6.06
N GLN A 134 -16.35 4.09 -6.97
CA GLN A 134 -16.83 4.14 -8.36
C GLN A 134 -16.44 5.42 -9.12
N ASP A 135 -15.23 5.92 -8.88
CA ASP A 135 -14.69 7.12 -9.54
C ASP A 135 -14.05 6.70 -10.87
N GLU A 136 -14.67 7.04 -12.00
CA GLU A 136 -14.22 6.69 -13.35
C GLU A 136 -12.79 7.17 -13.67
N LYS A 137 -12.31 8.20 -12.96
CA LYS A 137 -10.95 8.73 -13.12
C LYS A 137 -9.90 7.97 -12.35
N LYS A 138 -10.28 6.91 -11.60
CA LYS A 138 -9.36 6.16 -10.75
C LYS A 138 -9.15 4.75 -11.23
N TYR A 139 -7.91 4.29 -11.02
CA TYR A 139 -7.54 2.89 -11.23
C TYR A 139 -8.17 2.00 -10.15
N GLY A 140 -8.37 0.75 -10.46
CA GLY A 140 -8.90 -0.27 -9.58
C GLY A 140 -9.98 -1.11 -10.27
N PHE A 141 -10.12 -2.34 -9.84
CA PHE A 141 -11.25 -3.17 -10.24
C PHE A 141 -12.56 -2.58 -9.71
N ASP A 142 -13.62 -2.63 -10.49
CA ASP A 142 -14.97 -2.64 -9.95
C ASP A 142 -15.22 -3.92 -9.16
N ILE A 143 -16.24 -3.94 -8.28
CA ILE A 143 -16.47 -5.06 -7.37
C ILE A 143 -16.77 -6.36 -8.11
N SER A 144 -17.55 -6.32 -9.19
CA SER A 144 -17.96 -7.51 -9.95
C SER A 144 -16.77 -8.13 -10.69
N SER A 145 -15.93 -7.31 -11.32
CA SER A 145 -14.68 -7.75 -11.94
C SER A 145 -13.69 -8.28 -10.93
N LEU A 146 -13.57 -7.65 -9.75
CA LEU A 146 -12.72 -8.15 -8.66
C LEU A 146 -13.14 -9.54 -8.21
N LEU A 147 -14.43 -9.75 -7.92
CA LEU A 147 -14.94 -11.04 -7.46
C LEU A 147 -14.72 -12.14 -8.50
N ARG A 148 -14.91 -11.83 -9.79
CA ARG A 148 -14.60 -12.76 -10.89
C ARG A 148 -13.12 -13.16 -10.91
N GLU A 149 -12.20 -12.21 -10.76
CA GLU A 149 -10.77 -12.51 -10.71
C GLU A 149 -10.39 -13.28 -9.43
N CYS A 150 -11.03 -13.00 -8.30
CA CYS A 150 -10.86 -13.78 -7.08
C CYS A 150 -11.30 -15.24 -7.26
N GLY A 151 -12.42 -15.49 -7.94
CA GLY A 151 -12.85 -16.85 -8.28
C GLY A 151 -11.87 -17.60 -9.19
N ASN A 152 -11.17 -16.86 -10.06
CA ASN A 152 -10.20 -17.39 -10.99
C ASN A 152 -8.77 -17.47 -10.44
N ILE A 153 -8.53 -17.11 -9.18
CA ILE A 153 -7.18 -16.94 -8.62
C ILE A 153 -6.33 -18.23 -8.72
N LYS A 154 -6.95 -19.39 -8.69
CA LYS A 154 -6.29 -20.70 -8.81
C LYS A 154 -5.50 -20.86 -10.13
N ASN A 155 -5.82 -20.06 -11.14
CA ASN A 155 -5.13 -20.07 -12.43
C ASN A 155 -3.76 -19.34 -12.38
N TYR A 156 -3.53 -18.54 -11.34
CA TYR A 156 -2.31 -17.74 -11.16
C TYR A 156 -1.41 -18.40 -10.10
N LYS A 157 -0.59 -19.35 -10.56
CA LYS A 157 0.20 -20.22 -9.68
C LYS A 157 1.34 -19.52 -8.94
N ASN A 158 1.73 -18.31 -9.37
CA ASN A 158 2.88 -17.59 -8.83
C ASN A 158 2.46 -16.32 -8.08
N ILE A 159 1.18 -16.22 -7.72
CA ILE A 159 0.59 -15.08 -7.00
C ILE A 159 0.16 -15.52 -5.59
N ILE A 160 0.39 -14.63 -4.62
CA ILE A 160 -0.21 -14.71 -3.28
C ILE A 160 -1.00 -13.41 -3.07
N VAL A 161 -2.31 -13.51 -3.00
CA VAL A 161 -3.16 -12.36 -2.67
C VAL A 161 -3.20 -12.19 -1.17
N GLU A 162 -2.62 -11.09 -0.67
CA GLU A 162 -2.61 -10.79 0.77
C GLU A 162 -3.76 -9.89 1.21
N GLY A 163 -4.32 -9.11 0.30
CA GLY A 163 -5.35 -8.15 0.70
C GLY A 163 -5.92 -7.30 -0.41
N LEU A 164 -6.68 -6.29 0.02
CA LEU A 164 -7.25 -5.24 -0.82
C LEU A 164 -6.57 -3.89 -0.54
N MET A 165 -6.44 -3.07 -1.56
CA MET A 165 -6.02 -1.67 -1.46
C MET A 165 -7.08 -0.77 -2.07
N ALA A 166 -7.37 0.36 -1.42
CA ALA A 166 -8.23 1.39 -2.00
C ALA A 166 -7.67 2.79 -1.79
N ILE A 167 -7.98 3.67 -2.76
CA ILE A 167 -7.74 5.13 -2.69
C ILE A 167 -9.08 5.80 -2.90
N LEU A 168 -9.58 6.50 -1.89
CA LEU A 168 -10.90 7.10 -1.94
C LEU A 168 -10.96 8.33 -2.87
N PRO A 169 -12.15 8.67 -3.42
CA PRO A 169 -12.38 9.92 -4.12
C PRO A 169 -12.07 11.13 -3.24
N GLN A 170 -11.58 12.21 -3.84
CA GLN A 170 -11.35 13.46 -3.12
C GLN A 170 -12.68 14.18 -2.81
N GLY A 171 -12.66 15.07 -1.81
CA GLY A 171 -13.82 15.90 -1.46
C GLY A 171 -14.90 15.21 -0.64
N LYS A 172 -14.69 13.97 -0.22
CA LYS A 172 -15.60 13.25 0.67
C LYS A 172 -15.46 13.71 2.13
N THR A 173 -16.56 13.69 2.85
CA THR A 173 -16.59 13.93 4.29
C THR A 173 -15.94 12.79 5.07
N LYS A 174 -15.56 13.02 6.33
CA LYS A 174 -15.02 11.97 7.21
C LYS A 174 -15.97 10.78 7.35
N LYS A 175 -17.29 11.05 7.44
CA LYS A 175 -18.32 10.02 7.55
C LYS A 175 -18.39 9.16 6.28
N GLU A 176 -18.34 9.78 5.11
CA GLU A 176 -18.32 9.06 3.83
C GLU A 176 -17.04 8.25 3.66
N ASN A 177 -15.88 8.84 4.00
CA ASN A 177 -14.60 8.12 3.96
C ASN A 177 -14.64 6.87 4.86
N LYS A 178 -15.10 7.01 6.10
CA LYS A 178 -15.25 5.88 7.02
C LYS A 178 -16.17 4.80 6.48
N LYS A 179 -17.30 5.19 5.86
CA LYS A 179 -18.24 4.26 5.22
C LYS A 179 -17.56 3.45 4.11
N LEU A 180 -16.87 4.11 3.17
CA LEU A 180 -16.17 3.44 2.07
C LEU A 180 -15.03 2.52 2.57
N PHE A 181 -14.33 2.90 3.63
CA PHE A 181 -13.32 2.03 4.24
C PHE A 181 -13.97 0.79 4.88
N LEU A 182 -15.09 0.93 5.58
CA LEU A 182 -15.84 -0.21 6.12
C LEU A 182 -16.34 -1.15 5.01
N GLU A 183 -16.86 -0.60 3.90
CA GLU A 183 -17.27 -1.39 2.74
C GLU A 183 -16.09 -2.18 2.15
N THR A 184 -14.90 -1.56 2.06
CA THR A 184 -13.69 -2.24 1.57
C THR A 184 -13.28 -3.37 2.50
N ILE A 185 -13.34 -3.17 3.82
CA ILE A 185 -13.00 -4.19 4.82
C ILE A 185 -14.02 -5.32 4.80
N PHE A 186 -15.31 -5.00 4.65
CA PHE A 186 -16.35 -6.01 4.51
C PHE A 186 -16.12 -6.89 3.27
N LEU A 187 -15.86 -6.27 2.12
CA LEU A 187 -15.53 -6.97 0.89
C LEU A 187 -14.29 -7.87 1.05
N GLN A 188 -13.25 -7.37 1.72
CA GLN A 188 -12.04 -8.15 2.01
C GLN A 188 -12.37 -9.38 2.85
N LYS A 189 -13.20 -9.24 3.90
CA LYS A 189 -13.61 -10.36 4.76
C LYS A 189 -14.43 -11.42 4.00
N GLN A 190 -15.32 -10.99 3.11
CA GLN A 190 -16.07 -11.91 2.23
C GLN A 190 -15.11 -12.69 1.31
N ILE A 191 -14.18 -11.98 0.63
CA ILE A 191 -13.18 -12.63 -0.23
C ILE A 191 -12.32 -13.61 0.57
N GLN A 192 -11.89 -13.25 1.77
CA GLN A 192 -11.11 -14.13 2.64
C GLN A 192 -11.87 -15.39 3.02
N LYS A 193 -13.13 -15.24 3.40
CA LYS A 193 -13.98 -16.36 3.82
C LYS A 193 -14.26 -17.32 2.67
N ASP A 194 -14.68 -16.80 1.53
CA ASP A 194 -15.34 -17.58 0.49
C ASP A 194 -14.42 -17.95 -0.68
N LEU A 195 -13.38 -17.16 -0.96
CA LEU A 195 -12.58 -17.28 -2.19
C LEU A 195 -11.09 -17.46 -1.93
N ILE A 196 -10.46 -16.59 -1.11
CA ILE A 196 -9.00 -16.50 -0.98
C ILE A 196 -8.59 -16.40 0.49
N LYS A 197 -8.28 -17.51 1.13
CA LYS A 197 -7.89 -17.60 2.57
C LYS A 197 -6.72 -16.67 2.97
N THR A 198 -5.81 -16.37 2.03
CA THR A 198 -4.64 -15.50 2.27
C THR A 198 -4.97 -14.01 2.22
N CYS A 199 -6.14 -13.61 1.68
CA CYS A 199 -6.57 -12.21 1.58
C CYS A 199 -7.03 -11.67 2.95
N ARG A 200 -6.06 -11.38 3.84
CA ARG A 200 -6.31 -11.01 5.24
C ARG A 200 -6.07 -9.53 5.55
N LYS A 201 -5.51 -8.79 4.60
CA LYS A 201 -5.01 -7.45 4.84
C LYS A 201 -5.79 -6.40 4.05
N THR A 202 -5.79 -5.17 4.56
CA THR A 202 -6.30 -4.00 3.84
C THR A 202 -5.28 -2.87 3.92
N SER A 203 -5.05 -2.17 2.81
CA SER A 203 -4.20 -0.98 2.75
C SER A 203 -5.07 0.22 2.41
N LEU A 204 -5.45 0.99 3.43
CA LEU A 204 -6.44 2.07 3.35
C LEU A 204 -5.91 3.33 4.06
N GLY A 205 -6.41 4.49 3.67
CA GLY A 205 -6.05 5.75 4.28
C GLY A 205 -4.66 6.28 3.94
N MET A 206 -4.59 7.59 3.83
CA MET A 206 -3.37 8.37 3.59
C MET A 206 -3.29 9.49 4.63
N SER A 207 -2.34 10.42 4.50
CA SER A 207 -2.14 11.51 5.49
C SER A 207 -3.38 12.38 5.75
N SER A 208 -4.38 12.39 4.86
CA SER A 208 -5.63 13.16 5.00
C SER A 208 -6.78 12.41 5.67
N ASP A 209 -6.78 11.06 5.60
CA ASP A 209 -7.93 10.22 5.94
C ASP A 209 -7.53 8.92 6.68
N TYR A 210 -6.28 8.85 7.19
CA TYR A 210 -5.79 7.67 7.91
C TYR A 210 -6.54 7.40 9.21
N LEU A 211 -7.07 8.43 9.88
CA LEU A 211 -7.79 8.26 11.14
C LEU A 211 -9.09 7.48 10.90
N GLU A 212 -9.84 7.86 9.88
CA GLU A 212 -11.05 7.17 9.46
C GLU A 212 -10.75 5.72 9.03
N ALA A 213 -9.61 5.50 8.36
CA ALA A 213 -9.17 4.15 8.01
C ALA A 213 -8.80 3.30 9.25
N ILE A 214 -8.12 3.88 10.25
CA ILE A 214 -7.83 3.21 11.52
C ILE A 214 -9.13 2.83 12.22
N GLN A 215 -10.07 3.78 12.36
CA GLN A 215 -11.36 3.56 12.99
C GLN A 215 -12.24 2.54 12.27
N ALA A 216 -12.05 2.38 10.97
CA ALA A 216 -12.71 1.33 10.19
C ALA A 216 -12.08 -0.05 10.39
N GLY A 217 -10.83 -0.12 10.88
CA GLY A 217 -10.10 -1.37 11.09
C GLY A 217 -9.13 -1.74 9.97
N ALA A 218 -8.57 -0.76 9.26
CA ALA A 218 -7.52 -1.00 8.28
C ALA A 218 -6.31 -1.69 8.91
N THR A 219 -5.73 -2.67 8.21
CA THR A 219 -4.50 -3.33 8.67
C THR A 219 -3.24 -2.53 8.33
N HIS A 220 -3.30 -1.71 7.28
CA HIS A 220 -2.20 -0.82 6.87
C HIS A 220 -2.73 0.56 6.52
N ILE A 221 -1.97 1.60 6.91
CA ILE A 221 -2.16 2.99 6.49
C ILE A 221 -0.91 3.51 5.80
N ARG A 222 -1.06 4.40 4.80
CA ARG A 222 0.04 4.90 3.96
C ARG A 222 0.35 6.35 4.29
N ILE A 223 1.44 6.60 5.01
CA ILE A 223 1.77 7.93 5.53
C ILE A 223 3.01 8.50 4.85
N GLY A 224 2.85 9.63 4.17
CA GLY A 224 3.93 10.35 3.49
C GLY A 224 4.19 11.72 4.09
N SER A 225 3.36 12.71 3.75
CA SER A 225 3.56 14.11 4.12
C SER A 225 3.54 14.37 5.63
N ALA A 226 2.82 13.59 6.41
CA ALA A 226 2.84 13.71 7.86
C ALA A 226 4.20 13.33 8.47
N LEU A 227 4.91 12.33 7.88
CA LEU A 227 6.22 11.87 8.35
C LEU A 227 7.40 12.66 7.75
N PHE A 228 7.29 13.09 6.49
CA PHE A 228 8.43 13.65 5.74
C PHE A 228 8.23 15.10 5.28
N GLY A 229 7.15 15.75 5.74
CA GLY A 229 6.79 17.10 5.32
C GLY A 229 6.19 17.19 3.91
N LYS A 230 5.66 18.37 3.58
CA LYS A 230 5.16 18.68 2.23
C LYS A 230 6.31 18.59 1.22
N ARG A 231 6.00 18.22 -0.02
CA ARG A 231 6.98 18.22 -1.12
C ARG A 231 7.36 19.66 -1.46
N LYS A 232 8.64 19.90 -1.74
CA LYS A 232 9.03 21.08 -2.50
C LYS A 232 8.53 20.85 -3.94
N LYS A 233 7.75 21.79 -4.45
CA LYS A 233 7.42 21.84 -5.89
C LYS A 233 8.67 22.12 -6.69
#